data_6d4d5619d203e5c9c1f87bf7d16b255e
#
_entry.id   6d4d5619d203e5c9c1f87bf7d16b255e
#
_cell.length_a   1.000
_cell.length_b   1.000
_cell.length_c   1.000
_cell.angle_alpha   90.00
_cell.angle_beta   90.00
_cell.angle_gamma   90.00
#
_symmetry.space_group_name_H-M   'P 1'
#
loop_
_entity.id
_entity.type
_entity.pdbx_description
1 polymer ?
#
loop_
_entity_poly.entity_id
_entity_poly.type
_entity_poly.pdbx_seq_one_letter_code
_entity_poly.pdbx_strand_id
1 'polypeptide(L)'
;MAQKEKIVEINGLIDHTNLKQNATAEDIKKLCAEAKQYKFATVAINSCWVSLAHAELEGSGVGITSCVGFPLGAASTAAKVAEAKQSVADGTTEIDMVINGGHLVAGDDDYVISDIKAVVEAAGSVPVKVILECCLLDDEQIVRACKDCMAAGAAFVKTSTGFSTGGATVHDVALMKQTVGDTCKVKAAVVAVGRDGAFRGLFVA
;
A
#
# COMPACT_ATOMS: atom_id res chain seq x y z
N MET A 1 -11.91 26.87 27.56
CA MET A 1 -10.92 26.96 26.48
C MET A 1 -11.33 25.97 25.40
N ALA A 2 -11.82 26.47 24.26
CA ALA A 2 -12.26 25.62 23.17
C ALA A 2 -11.03 24.90 22.58
N GLN A 3 -11.05 23.56 22.55
CA GLN A 3 -10.09 22.77 21.79
C GLN A 3 -10.23 23.20 20.32
N LYS A 4 -9.19 23.87 19.77
CA LYS A 4 -9.05 24.01 18.32
C LYS A 4 -8.94 22.60 17.75
N GLU A 5 -9.98 22.09 17.10
CA GLU A 5 -9.90 20.91 16.27
C GLU A 5 -8.78 21.15 15.24
N LYS A 6 -7.78 20.28 15.26
CA LYS A 6 -6.72 20.28 14.28
C LYS A 6 -7.37 19.84 12.96
N ILE A 7 -7.63 20.78 12.05
CA ILE A 7 -8.04 20.42 10.68
C ILE A 7 -6.87 19.64 10.08
N VAL A 8 -7.02 18.33 9.97
CA VAL A 8 -6.06 17.48 9.25
C VAL A 8 -6.31 17.75 7.76
N GLU A 9 -5.31 18.25 7.07
CA GLU A 9 -5.36 18.33 5.61
C GLU A 9 -5.34 16.91 5.04
N ILE A 10 -6.51 16.38 4.68
CA ILE A 10 -6.69 15.01 4.20
C ILE A 10 -5.83 14.71 2.96
N ASN A 11 -5.54 15.71 2.14
CA ASN A 11 -4.74 15.56 0.93
C ASN A 11 -3.38 14.91 1.19
N GLY A 12 -2.68 15.31 2.25
CA GLY A 12 -1.40 14.76 2.66
C GLY A 12 -1.46 13.31 3.19
N LEU A 13 -2.64 12.70 3.22
CA LEU A 13 -2.86 11.30 3.60
C LEU A 13 -3.27 10.42 2.41
N ILE A 14 -3.45 11.00 1.22
CA ILE A 14 -3.97 10.29 0.04
C ILE A 14 -2.82 9.79 -0.84
N ASP A 15 -2.86 8.50 -1.20
CA ASP A 15 -2.06 7.93 -2.28
C ASP A 15 -2.92 7.98 -3.56
N HIS A 16 -2.61 8.92 -4.46
CA HIS A 16 -3.33 9.08 -5.73
C HIS A 16 -2.96 7.93 -6.66
N THR A 17 -3.93 7.09 -7.03
CA THR A 17 -3.68 5.74 -7.51
C THR A 17 -4.07 5.53 -8.97
N ASN A 18 -3.17 4.94 -9.78
CA ASN A 18 -3.49 4.35 -11.07
C ASN A 18 -2.72 3.02 -11.25
N LEU A 19 -3.41 1.90 -10.98
CA LEU A 19 -2.87 0.54 -11.07
C LEU A 19 -3.50 -0.27 -12.21
N LYS A 20 -4.15 0.42 -13.17
CA LYS A 20 -4.73 -0.25 -14.34
C LYS A 20 -3.63 -0.97 -15.13
N GLN A 21 -3.90 -2.21 -15.55
CA GLN A 21 -2.95 -3.02 -16.33
C GLN A 21 -2.60 -2.41 -17.70
N ASN A 22 -3.44 -1.52 -18.20
CA ASN A 22 -3.28 -0.82 -19.47
C ASN A 22 -3.01 0.68 -19.30
N ALA A 23 -2.55 1.12 -18.11
CA ALA A 23 -2.14 2.49 -17.90
C ALA A 23 -0.97 2.85 -18.84
N THR A 24 -1.06 4.01 -19.46
CA THR A 24 -0.05 4.53 -20.38
C THR A 24 0.88 5.53 -19.70
N ALA A 25 2.00 5.88 -20.33
CA ALA A 25 2.90 6.93 -19.83
C ALA A 25 2.17 8.27 -19.65
N GLU A 26 1.24 8.61 -20.53
CA GLU A 26 0.45 9.84 -20.45
C GLU A 26 -0.52 9.80 -19.24
N ASP A 27 -1.10 8.64 -18.92
CA ASP A 27 -1.92 8.48 -17.72
C ASP A 27 -1.11 8.71 -16.44
N ILE A 28 0.14 8.21 -16.40
CA ILE A 28 1.04 8.40 -15.26
C ILE A 28 1.48 9.86 -15.14
N LYS A 29 1.83 10.53 -16.22
CA LYS A 29 2.15 11.96 -16.20
C LYS A 29 0.98 12.79 -15.70
N LYS A 30 -0.24 12.49 -16.16
CA LYS A 30 -1.46 13.13 -15.67
C LYS A 30 -1.66 12.91 -14.17
N LEU A 31 -1.50 11.66 -13.71
CA LEU A 31 -1.56 11.31 -12.28
C LEU A 31 -0.58 12.14 -11.44
N CYS A 32 0.67 12.25 -11.89
CA CYS A 32 1.70 13.05 -11.23
C CYS A 32 1.35 14.55 -11.21
N ALA A 33 0.82 15.09 -12.31
CA ALA A 33 0.39 16.49 -12.38
C ALA A 33 -0.77 16.78 -11.40
N GLU A 34 -1.75 15.89 -11.31
CA GLU A 34 -2.86 15.98 -10.35
C GLU A 34 -2.34 15.89 -8.91
N ALA A 35 -1.42 14.94 -8.62
CA ALA A 35 -0.85 14.79 -7.28
C ALA A 35 -0.09 16.04 -6.82
N LYS A 36 0.67 16.68 -7.70
CA LYS A 36 1.33 17.97 -7.44
C LYS A 36 0.31 19.08 -7.18
N GLN A 37 -0.72 19.18 -8.02
CA GLN A 37 -1.76 20.21 -7.92
C GLN A 37 -2.50 20.14 -6.60
N TYR A 38 -2.88 18.94 -6.17
CA TYR A 38 -3.69 18.71 -4.97
C TYR A 38 -2.86 18.39 -3.73
N LYS A 39 -1.53 18.36 -3.84
CA LYS A 39 -0.60 18.06 -2.73
C LYS A 39 -0.92 16.73 -2.04
N PHE A 40 -1.12 15.69 -2.83
CA PHE A 40 -1.30 14.35 -2.29
C PHE A 40 0.01 13.81 -1.69
N ALA A 41 -0.10 12.81 -0.80
CA ALA A 41 1.06 12.21 -0.14
C ALA A 41 1.96 11.49 -1.17
N THR A 42 1.37 10.62 -1.97
CA THR A 42 2.10 9.85 -2.99
C THR A 42 1.24 9.67 -4.25
N VAL A 43 1.89 9.21 -5.33
CA VAL A 43 1.22 8.48 -6.40
C VAL A 43 1.44 6.99 -6.19
N ALA A 44 0.39 6.16 -6.32
CA ALA A 44 0.49 4.70 -6.23
C ALA A 44 0.36 4.08 -7.62
N ILE A 45 1.41 3.35 -8.04
CA ILE A 45 1.59 2.88 -9.42
C ILE A 45 2.23 1.49 -9.46
N ASN A 46 2.12 0.81 -10.62
CA ASN A 46 2.88 -0.40 -10.90
C ASN A 46 4.37 -0.11 -11.03
N SER A 47 5.22 -1.06 -10.65
CA SER A 47 6.67 -0.93 -10.55
C SER A 47 7.35 -0.44 -11.85
N CYS A 48 6.82 -0.81 -13.01
CA CYS A 48 7.36 -0.40 -14.31
C CYS A 48 7.27 1.13 -14.60
N TRP A 49 6.51 1.88 -13.80
CA TRP A 49 6.32 3.32 -13.98
C TRP A 49 7.09 4.18 -12.98
N VAL A 50 7.82 3.56 -12.04
CA VAL A 50 8.48 4.29 -10.95
C VAL A 50 9.50 5.30 -11.47
N SER A 51 10.39 4.91 -12.40
CA SER A 51 11.39 5.83 -12.98
C SER A 51 10.74 7.04 -13.69
N LEU A 52 9.62 6.82 -14.41
CA LEU A 52 8.88 7.92 -15.06
C LEU A 52 8.28 8.86 -14.00
N ALA A 53 7.60 8.31 -13.00
CA ALA A 53 7.00 9.11 -11.93
C ALA A 53 8.06 9.85 -11.12
N HIS A 54 9.22 9.25 -10.88
CA HIS A 54 10.33 9.88 -10.19
C HIS A 54 10.80 11.15 -10.93
N ALA A 55 10.99 11.05 -12.24
CA ALA A 55 11.35 12.21 -13.05
C ALA A 55 10.26 13.30 -13.05
N GLU A 56 8.97 12.91 -13.15
CA GLU A 56 7.84 13.85 -13.17
C GLU A 56 7.60 14.55 -11.82
N LEU A 57 7.96 13.92 -10.70
CA LEU A 57 7.70 14.41 -9.35
C LEU A 57 8.92 15.08 -8.70
N GLU A 58 10.03 15.18 -9.39
CA GLU A 58 11.27 15.78 -8.85
C GLU A 58 10.99 17.17 -8.26
N GLY A 59 11.45 17.40 -7.02
CA GLY A 59 11.31 18.67 -6.32
C GLY A 59 9.89 19.04 -5.86
N SER A 60 8.88 18.19 -6.11
CA SER A 60 7.47 18.49 -5.77
C SER A 60 7.09 18.21 -4.32
N GLY A 61 7.82 17.35 -3.64
CA GLY A 61 7.49 16.84 -2.30
C GLY A 61 6.45 15.73 -2.30
N VAL A 62 5.89 15.32 -3.46
CA VAL A 62 4.99 14.17 -3.59
C VAL A 62 5.82 12.90 -3.69
N GLY A 63 5.48 11.89 -2.88
CA GLY A 63 6.16 10.61 -2.88
C GLY A 63 5.65 9.64 -3.97
N ILE A 64 6.27 8.47 -4.03
CA ILE A 64 5.91 7.39 -4.95
C ILE A 64 5.73 6.11 -4.15
N THR A 65 4.56 5.49 -4.26
CA THR A 65 4.27 4.15 -3.75
C THR A 65 4.31 3.16 -4.91
N SER A 66 5.27 2.22 -4.88
CA SER A 66 5.37 1.12 -5.85
C SER A 66 4.71 -0.13 -5.32
N CYS A 67 3.93 -0.83 -6.15
CA CYS A 67 3.35 -2.13 -5.80
C CYS A 67 4.35 -3.27 -6.01
N VAL A 68 4.30 -4.29 -5.11
CA VAL A 68 5.16 -5.49 -5.14
C VAL A 68 4.31 -6.75 -4.96
N GLY A 69 4.50 -7.72 -5.86
CA GLY A 69 3.69 -8.95 -5.88
C GLY A 69 2.21 -8.71 -6.12
N PHE A 70 1.88 -7.61 -6.73
CA PHE A 70 0.52 -7.08 -6.84
C PHE A 70 -0.19 -7.58 -8.12
N PRO A 71 -1.54 -7.85 -8.10
CA PRO A 71 -2.40 -7.71 -6.91
C PRO A 71 -2.59 -9.00 -6.11
N LEU A 72 -2.02 -10.13 -6.51
CA LEU A 72 -2.38 -11.45 -5.99
C LEU A 72 -1.58 -11.90 -4.75
N GLY A 73 -0.41 -11.31 -4.51
CA GLY A 73 0.48 -11.74 -3.41
C GLY A 73 1.13 -13.12 -3.60
N ALA A 74 0.76 -13.84 -4.66
CA ALA A 74 1.14 -15.25 -4.90
C ALA A 74 2.48 -15.42 -5.65
N ALA A 75 3.22 -14.35 -5.86
CA ALA A 75 4.57 -14.43 -6.41
C ALA A 75 5.54 -15.05 -5.38
N SER A 76 6.61 -15.69 -5.86
CA SER A 76 7.66 -16.18 -4.96
C SER A 76 8.35 -15.03 -4.22
N THR A 77 8.86 -15.29 -3.03
CA THR A 77 9.62 -14.31 -2.23
C THR A 77 10.77 -13.70 -3.04
N ALA A 78 11.51 -14.51 -3.80
CA ALA A 78 12.60 -14.02 -4.64
C ALA A 78 12.13 -13.01 -5.71
N ALA A 79 10.96 -13.23 -6.31
CA ALA A 79 10.37 -12.30 -7.28
C ALA A 79 9.96 -10.98 -6.61
N LYS A 80 9.29 -11.04 -5.44
CA LYS A 80 8.93 -9.85 -4.66
C LYS A 80 10.16 -9.04 -4.24
N VAL A 81 11.20 -9.72 -3.77
CA VAL A 81 12.48 -9.09 -3.38
C VAL A 81 13.13 -8.39 -4.58
N ALA A 82 13.16 -9.04 -5.75
CA ALA A 82 13.73 -8.43 -6.96
C ALA A 82 12.93 -7.17 -7.37
N GLU A 83 11.60 -7.24 -7.35
CA GLU A 83 10.72 -6.12 -7.66
C GLU A 83 10.89 -4.95 -6.67
N ALA A 84 11.00 -5.25 -5.37
CA ALA A 84 11.24 -4.24 -4.33
C ALA A 84 12.58 -3.53 -4.53
N LYS A 85 13.66 -4.28 -4.76
CA LYS A 85 14.99 -3.71 -5.02
C LYS A 85 15.00 -2.81 -6.26
N GLN A 86 14.34 -3.25 -7.34
CA GLN A 86 14.25 -2.46 -8.56
C GLN A 86 13.45 -1.17 -8.30
N SER A 87 12.30 -1.27 -7.61
CA SER A 87 11.49 -0.10 -7.26
C SER A 87 12.26 0.94 -6.44
N VAL A 88 13.08 0.47 -5.47
CA VAL A 88 13.94 1.36 -4.67
C VAL A 88 15.01 2.02 -5.54
N ALA A 89 15.66 1.27 -6.43
CA ALA A 89 16.64 1.80 -7.36
C ALA A 89 16.05 2.84 -8.32
N ASP A 90 14.79 2.69 -8.70
CA ASP A 90 14.04 3.60 -9.59
C ASP A 90 13.48 4.82 -8.86
N GLY A 91 13.59 4.91 -7.53
CA GLY A 91 13.25 6.11 -6.75
C GLY A 91 11.91 6.07 -6.03
N THR A 92 11.34 4.87 -5.74
CA THR A 92 10.14 4.79 -4.90
C THR A 92 10.41 5.28 -3.48
N THR A 93 9.41 5.89 -2.85
CA THR A 93 9.49 6.36 -1.45
C THR A 93 8.71 5.50 -0.48
N GLU A 94 7.81 4.63 -0.98
CA GLU A 94 7.04 3.66 -0.22
C GLU A 94 6.79 2.42 -1.07
N ILE A 95 6.61 1.25 -0.45
CA ILE A 95 6.27 0.00 -1.12
C ILE A 95 4.95 -0.52 -0.56
N ASP A 96 4.03 -0.91 -1.46
CA ASP A 96 2.81 -1.65 -1.16
C ASP A 96 2.97 -3.10 -1.62
N MET A 97 3.38 -4.01 -0.72
CA MET A 97 3.42 -5.44 -1.04
C MET A 97 2.11 -6.13 -0.70
N VAL A 98 1.76 -7.16 -1.44
CA VAL A 98 0.61 -8.02 -1.10
C VAL A 98 1.09 -9.25 -0.36
N ILE A 99 0.43 -9.56 0.78
CA ILE A 99 0.70 -10.76 1.59
C ILE A 99 0.46 -12.04 0.77
N ASN A 100 1.17 -13.13 1.08
CA ASN A 100 0.82 -14.41 0.50
C ASN A 100 -0.41 -15.00 1.22
N GLY A 101 -1.60 -14.71 0.68
CA GLY A 101 -2.87 -15.11 1.29
C GLY A 101 -3.04 -16.62 1.40
N GLY A 102 -2.48 -17.40 0.46
CA GLY A 102 -2.55 -18.85 0.50
C GLY A 102 -1.83 -19.45 1.71
N HIS A 103 -0.60 -19.03 1.96
CA HIS A 103 0.15 -19.46 3.15
C HIS A 103 -0.49 -18.93 4.44
N LEU A 104 -0.98 -17.68 4.46
CA LEU A 104 -1.69 -17.13 5.61
C LEU A 104 -2.92 -17.97 5.98
N VAL A 105 -3.79 -18.27 5.00
CA VAL A 105 -5.01 -19.09 5.24
C VAL A 105 -4.66 -20.50 5.70
N ALA A 106 -3.56 -21.07 5.17
CA ALA A 106 -3.06 -22.39 5.58
C ALA A 106 -2.45 -22.40 7.01
N GLY A 107 -2.22 -21.24 7.63
CA GLY A 107 -1.58 -21.16 8.94
C GLY A 107 -0.06 -21.30 8.93
N ASP A 108 0.56 -21.05 7.77
CA ASP A 108 2.02 -21.10 7.60
C ASP A 108 2.62 -19.71 7.89
N ASP A 109 2.53 -19.31 9.15
CA ASP A 109 2.95 -17.98 9.61
C ASP A 109 4.46 -17.78 9.45
N ASP A 110 5.27 -18.82 9.60
CA ASP A 110 6.73 -18.77 9.39
C ASP A 110 7.07 -18.35 7.96
N TYR A 111 6.35 -18.91 6.96
CA TYR A 111 6.51 -18.48 5.58
C TYR A 111 6.08 -17.03 5.38
N VAL A 112 4.91 -16.65 5.90
CA VAL A 112 4.36 -15.30 5.76
C VAL A 112 5.31 -14.26 6.35
N ILE A 113 5.79 -14.49 7.57
CA ILE A 113 6.76 -13.59 8.23
C ILE A 113 8.05 -13.50 7.42
N SER A 114 8.60 -14.63 6.95
CA SER A 114 9.84 -14.64 6.18
C SER A 114 9.71 -13.92 4.83
N ASP A 115 8.57 -14.08 4.13
CA ASP A 115 8.27 -13.42 2.85
C ASP A 115 8.21 -11.89 3.02
N ILE A 116 7.45 -11.42 4.02
CA ILE A 116 7.34 -9.99 4.33
C ILE A 116 8.70 -9.42 4.76
N LYS A 117 9.41 -10.10 5.67
CA LYS A 117 10.71 -9.67 6.17
C LYS A 117 11.73 -9.53 5.05
N ALA A 118 11.77 -10.47 4.11
CA ALA A 118 12.69 -10.40 2.97
C ALA A 118 12.43 -9.17 2.09
N VAL A 119 11.17 -8.76 1.92
CA VAL A 119 10.82 -7.53 1.19
C VAL A 119 11.17 -6.29 2.00
N VAL A 120 10.92 -6.28 3.32
CA VAL A 120 11.31 -5.17 4.22
C VAL A 120 12.83 -4.96 4.20
N GLU A 121 13.61 -6.03 4.28
CA GLU A 121 15.08 -5.97 4.19
C GLU A 121 15.54 -5.46 2.81
N ALA A 122 14.88 -5.90 1.74
CA ALA A 122 15.18 -5.45 0.37
C ALA A 122 14.85 -3.96 0.14
N ALA A 123 13.82 -3.46 0.81
CA ALA A 123 13.40 -2.06 0.76
C ALA A 123 14.35 -1.12 1.54
N GLY A 124 15.14 -1.65 2.50
CA GLY A 124 16.07 -0.87 3.31
C GLY A 124 15.37 0.18 4.17
N SER A 125 15.58 1.47 3.89
CA SER A 125 14.94 2.57 4.62
C SER A 125 13.57 2.96 4.10
N VAL A 126 13.14 2.38 2.96
CA VAL A 126 11.82 2.67 2.36
C VAL A 126 10.73 1.90 3.13
N PRO A 127 9.70 2.58 3.68
CA PRO A 127 8.66 1.92 4.43
C PRO A 127 7.83 0.97 3.55
N VAL A 128 7.54 -0.22 4.11
CA VAL A 128 6.72 -1.23 3.46
C VAL A 128 5.34 -1.26 4.11
N LYS A 129 4.30 -1.18 3.27
CA LYS A 129 2.91 -1.42 3.65
C LYS A 129 2.52 -2.81 3.13
N VAL A 130 1.94 -3.63 3.99
CA VAL A 130 1.50 -4.98 3.65
C VAL A 130 0.00 -5.00 3.46
N ILE A 131 -0.45 -5.29 2.25
CA ILE A 131 -1.85 -5.43 1.89
C ILE A 131 -2.32 -6.82 2.30
N LEU A 132 -3.29 -6.88 3.21
CA LEU A 132 -3.83 -8.12 3.74
C LEU A 132 -4.90 -8.74 2.84
N GLU A 133 -5.62 -7.93 2.05
CA GLU A 133 -6.82 -8.27 1.28
C GLU A 133 -7.95 -8.80 2.19
N CYS A 134 -8.36 -7.98 3.14
CA CYS A 134 -9.29 -8.34 4.23
C CYS A 134 -10.57 -9.02 3.74
N CYS A 135 -11.09 -8.67 2.55
CA CYS A 135 -12.31 -9.29 2.02
C CYS A 135 -12.19 -10.80 1.72
N LEU A 136 -10.99 -11.36 1.77
CA LEU A 136 -10.72 -12.80 1.60
C LEU A 136 -10.41 -13.51 2.93
N LEU A 137 -10.46 -12.80 4.06
CA LEU A 137 -10.02 -13.26 5.37
C LEU A 137 -11.16 -13.15 6.39
N ASP A 138 -11.16 -14.03 7.38
CA ASP A 138 -11.94 -13.86 8.61
C ASP A 138 -11.18 -13.02 9.65
N ASP A 139 -11.85 -12.69 10.76
CA ASP A 139 -11.30 -11.85 11.82
C ASP A 139 -10.04 -12.45 12.47
N GLU A 140 -10.01 -13.77 12.66
CA GLU A 140 -8.84 -14.46 13.25
C GLU A 140 -7.64 -14.38 12.31
N GLN A 141 -7.88 -14.54 11.00
CA GLN A 141 -6.86 -14.43 9.97
C GLN A 141 -6.33 -12.99 9.83
N ILE A 142 -7.22 -11.97 9.91
CA ILE A 142 -6.81 -10.55 9.92
C ILE A 142 -5.92 -10.26 11.13
N VAL A 143 -6.30 -10.72 12.32
CA VAL A 143 -5.50 -10.53 13.55
C VAL A 143 -4.14 -11.21 13.42
N ARG A 144 -4.09 -12.44 12.88
CA ARG A 144 -2.85 -13.19 12.66
C ARG A 144 -1.95 -12.47 11.66
N ALA A 145 -2.48 -12.08 10.50
CA ALA A 145 -1.75 -11.32 9.49
C ALA A 145 -1.14 -10.02 10.04
N CYS A 146 -1.89 -9.29 10.88
CA CYS A 146 -1.37 -8.09 11.55
C CYS A 146 -0.18 -8.42 12.46
N LYS A 147 -0.23 -9.52 13.20
CA LYS A 147 0.88 -9.97 14.07
C LYS A 147 2.10 -10.37 13.25
N ASP A 148 1.91 -11.08 12.15
CA ASP A 148 2.99 -11.48 11.23
C ASP A 148 3.66 -10.26 10.60
N CYS A 149 2.87 -9.26 10.19
CA CYS A 149 3.39 -7.99 9.68
C CYS A 149 4.26 -7.26 10.72
N MET A 150 3.81 -7.20 11.98
CA MET A 150 4.60 -6.61 13.06
C MET A 150 5.89 -7.38 13.30
N ALA A 151 5.83 -8.71 13.35
CA ALA A 151 7.00 -9.57 13.56
C ALA A 151 8.03 -9.43 12.41
N ALA A 152 7.56 -9.19 11.19
CA ALA A 152 8.39 -8.99 10.01
C ALA A 152 8.95 -7.56 9.88
N GLY A 153 8.51 -6.59 10.71
CA GLY A 153 8.98 -5.21 10.67
C GLY A 153 8.30 -4.33 9.63
N ALA A 154 7.08 -4.66 9.21
CA ALA A 154 6.30 -3.81 8.32
C ALA A 154 5.95 -2.47 8.98
N ALA A 155 6.00 -1.38 8.21
CA ALA A 155 5.65 -0.05 8.71
C ALA A 155 4.12 0.17 8.77
N PHE A 156 3.37 -0.50 7.89
CA PHE A 156 1.92 -0.41 7.81
C PHE A 156 1.30 -1.77 7.51
N VAL A 157 0.06 -1.94 7.98
CA VAL A 157 -0.90 -2.92 7.46
C VAL A 157 -1.94 -2.19 6.62
N LYS A 158 -2.29 -2.73 5.44
CA LYS A 158 -3.25 -2.11 4.50
C LYS A 158 -4.38 -3.08 4.21
N THR A 159 -5.61 -2.59 4.10
CA THR A 159 -6.79 -3.44 4.00
C THR A 159 -6.89 -4.19 2.67
N SER A 160 -6.67 -3.51 1.55
CA SER A 160 -7.17 -4.01 0.25
C SER A 160 -6.29 -3.58 -0.93
N THR A 161 -6.31 -4.38 -1.99
CA THR A 161 -5.69 -4.06 -3.28
C THR A 161 -6.56 -3.15 -4.15
N GLY A 162 -7.88 -3.25 -4.01
CA GLY A 162 -8.86 -2.65 -4.92
C GLY A 162 -9.15 -3.50 -6.17
N PHE A 163 -8.57 -4.70 -6.28
CA PHE A 163 -8.75 -5.65 -7.40
C PHE A 163 -9.50 -6.92 -7.01
N SER A 164 -10.00 -7.01 -5.79
CA SER A 164 -10.79 -8.13 -5.29
C SER A 164 -12.26 -7.75 -5.10
N THR A 165 -13.02 -8.57 -4.38
CA THR A 165 -14.47 -8.45 -4.21
C THR A 165 -14.91 -7.36 -3.24
N GLY A 166 -13.98 -6.84 -2.40
CA GLY A 166 -14.27 -5.82 -1.39
C GLY A 166 -13.14 -4.82 -1.19
N GLY A 167 -13.46 -3.74 -0.47
CA GLY A 167 -12.52 -2.72 -0.01
C GLY A 167 -12.52 -2.63 1.51
N ALA A 168 -11.95 -1.56 2.08
CA ALA A 168 -11.91 -1.33 3.50
C ALA A 168 -13.31 -1.21 4.11
N THR A 169 -13.51 -1.85 5.25
CA THR A 169 -14.68 -1.65 6.12
C THR A 169 -14.25 -0.98 7.42
N VAL A 170 -15.20 -0.34 8.10
CA VAL A 170 -14.95 0.23 9.43
C VAL A 170 -14.53 -0.86 10.42
N HIS A 171 -15.14 -2.06 10.29
CA HIS A 171 -14.83 -3.22 11.10
C HIS A 171 -13.36 -3.64 10.94
N ASP A 172 -12.91 -3.85 9.70
CA ASP A 172 -11.54 -4.29 9.41
C ASP A 172 -10.51 -3.28 9.93
N VAL A 173 -10.73 -1.99 9.65
CA VAL A 173 -9.83 -0.92 10.10
C VAL A 173 -9.75 -0.87 11.63
N ALA A 174 -10.87 -1.01 12.33
CA ALA A 174 -10.91 -1.03 13.79
C ALA A 174 -10.18 -2.26 14.36
N LEU A 175 -10.43 -3.44 13.78
CA LEU A 175 -9.78 -4.69 14.17
C LEU A 175 -8.27 -4.64 13.97
N MET A 176 -7.84 -4.19 12.80
CA MET A 176 -6.41 -3.98 12.49
C MET A 176 -5.77 -3.00 13.47
N LYS A 177 -6.39 -1.82 13.70
CA LYS A 177 -5.84 -0.82 14.62
C LYS A 177 -5.76 -1.33 16.06
N GLN A 178 -6.78 -2.05 16.54
CA GLN A 178 -6.75 -2.70 17.86
C GLN A 178 -5.62 -3.70 17.98
N THR A 179 -5.34 -4.44 16.89
CA THR A 179 -4.29 -5.47 16.87
C THR A 179 -2.89 -4.88 16.82
N VAL A 180 -2.65 -3.89 15.96
CA VAL A 180 -1.29 -3.36 15.76
C VAL A 180 -0.91 -2.25 16.74
N GLY A 181 -1.88 -1.64 17.42
CA GLY A 181 -1.63 -0.54 18.37
C GLY A 181 -0.83 0.58 17.70
N ASP A 182 0.30 0.94 18.31
CA ASP A 182 1.22 1.97 17.80
C ASP A 182 2.47 1.37 17.10
N THR A 183 2.54 0.03 17.02
CA THR A 183 3.68 -0.67 16.39
C THR A 183 3.67 -0.49 14.88
N CYS A 184 2.50 -0.60 14.24
CA CYS A 184 2.31 -0.34 12.83
C CYS A 184 1.20 0.70 12.62
N LYS A 185 1.25 1.38 11.48
CA LYS A 185 0.14 2.22 11.04
C LYS A 185 -0.88 1.39 10.26
N VAL A 186 -2.13 1.86 10.21
CA VAL A 186 -3.18 1.24 9.41
C VAL A 186 -3.49 2.10 8.20
N LYS A 187 -3.55 1.49 7.02
CA LYS A 187 -3.94 2.14 5.76
C LYS A 187 -5.23 1.52 5.26
N ALA A 188 -6.27 2.33 5.10
CA ALA A 188 -7.52 1.91 4.49
C ALA A 188 -7.48 2.13 2.97
N ALA A 189 -7.82 1.11 2.18
CA ALA A 189 -7.97 1.23 0.73
C ALA A 189 -9.45 1.05 0.37
N VAL A 190 -10.07 2.12 -0.12
CA VAL A 190 -11.47 2.11 -0.57
C VAL A 190 -11.48 2.07 -2.10
N VAL A 191 -12.30 1.20 -2.68
CA VAL A 191 -12.61 1.27 -4.12
C VAL A 191 -13.57 2.45 -4.31
N ALA A 192 -13.03 3.64 -4.51
CA ALA A 192 -13.81 4.77 -4.96
C ALA A 192 -13.80 4.79 -6.50
N VAL A 193 -14.88 4.37 -7.12
CA VAL A 193 -15.08 4.55 -8.56
C VAL A 193 -15.56 5.98 -8.76
N GLY A 194 -14.68 6.88 -9.24
CA GLY A 194 -15.07 8.20 -9.66
C GLY A 194 -16.08 8.11 -10.83
N ARG A 195 -16.87 9.17 -11.07
CA ARG A 195 -17.82 9.23 -12.20
C ARG A 195 -17.17 9.02 -13.56
N ASP A 196 -15.86 9.14 -13.64
CA ASP A 196 -15.00 8.93 -14.82
C ASP A 196 -14.35 7.55 -14.87
N GLY A 197 -14.72 6.63 -13.96
CA GLY A 197 -14.16 5.27 -13.87
C GLY A 197 -12.71 5.23 -13.34
N ALA A 198 -12.17 6.32 -12.84
CA ALA A 198 -10.86 6.32 -12.21
C ALA A 198 -10.95 5.74 -10.79
N PHE A 199 -10.07 4.81 -10.46
CA PHE A 199 -9.89 4.30 -9.10
C PHE A 199 -9.23 5.39 -8.25
N ARG A 200 -9.93 5.85 -7.22
CA ARG A 200 -9.40 6.82 -6.26
C ARG A 200 -9.42 6.17 -4.88
N GLY A 201 -8.24 5.79 -4.38
CA GLY A 201 -8.11 5.32 -3.00
C GLY A 201 -8.17 6.50 -2.03
N LEU A 202 -9.15 6.52 -1.13
CA LEU A 202 -9.16 7.40 0.03
C LEU A 202 -8.56 6.66 1.22
N PHE A 203 -7.59 7.28 1.90
CA PHE A 203 -6.85 6.64 2.97
C PHE A 203 -6.90 7.49 4.23
N VAL A 204 -7.14 6.86 5.37
CA VAL A 204 -6.98 7.48 6.68
C VAL A 204 -6.01 6.61 7.47
N ALA A 205 -4.93 7.22 7.90
CA ALA A 205 -3.97 6.60 8.80
C ALA A 205 -4.46 6.68 10.25
#